data_57bd8042d8bf2e09ee612df93da0f023
#
_entry.id   57bd8042d8bf2e09ee612df93da0f023
#
_cell.length_a   1.000
_cell.length_b   1.000
_cell.length_c   1.000
_cell.angle_alpha   90.00
_cell.angle_beta   90.00
_cell.angle_gamma   90.00
#
_symmetry.space_group_name_H-M   'P 1'
#
loop_
_entity.id
_entity.type
_entity.pdbx_description
1 polymer ?
#
loop_
_entity_poly.entity_id
_entity_poly.type
_entity_poly.pdbx_seq_one_letter_code
_entity_poly.pdbx_strand_id
1 'polypeptide(L)'
;MKKKRSKILIYDDAGCACTFDLLRVLGNYFGPKGIFAERTTADDIIKKDALNEEVLALFIPGGAATPYMQKLKTLGNQKICDYVAAGGVYFGICAGAYYACRHVSFEKDIPELALEQECGLNLIEAHAVGTLKKDFGLAPYDRPTAANAAIVKVRWIADGEEHGVLYHGGPKFEDVQEAEVLAVYAGAAGEPPAVLARPYGKGLAIVSAVHFEDDIISMKSMVRHNAAFQKQARMNLEKIEKYDVSRQKLMNKLMEKICDR
;
A
#
# COMPACT_ATOMS: atom_id res chain seq x y z
N MET A 1 5.11 -3.42 -33.25
CA MET A 1 5.13 -2.29 -32.30
C MET A 1 4.66 -2.81 -30.94
N LYS A 2 5.43 -2.60 -29.85
CA LYS A 2 4.94 -2.93 -28.51
C LYS A 2 3.73 -2.02 -28.22
N LYS A 3 2.60 -2.60 -27.80
CA LYS A 3 1.45 -1.82 -27.33
C LYS A 3 1.89 -0.94 -26.17
N LYS A 4 1.50 0.34 -26.18
CA LYS A 4 1.76 1.25 -25.08
C LYS A 4 0.90 0.84 -23.90
N ARG A 5 1.51 0.64 -22.73
CA ARG A 5 0.79 0.38 -21.49
C ARG A 5 -0.04 1.60 -21.11
N SER A 6 -1.35 1.47 -21.03
CA SER A 6 -2.29 2.57 -20.86
C SER A 6 -3.30 2.36 -19.75
N LYS A 7 -3.15 1.28 -18.98
CA LYS A 7 -4.08 0.91 -17.91
C LYS A 7 -3.38 0.72 -16.58
N ILE A 8 -4.06 1.15 -15.52
CA ILE A 8 -3.75 0.79 -14.14
C ILE A 8 -4.94 0.01 -13.61
N LEU A 9 -4.69 -1.15 -13.03
CA LEU A 9 -5.71 -1.94 -12.37
C LEU A 9 -5.62 -1.77 -10.86
N ILE A 10 -6.76 -1.56 -10.22
CA ILE A 10 -6.92 -1.49 -8.77
C ILE A 10 -7.76 -2.69 -8.35
N TYR A 11 -7.18 -3.57 -7.55
CA TYR A 11 -7.90 -4.70 -6.99
C TYR A 11 -9.02 -4.21 -6.08
N ASP A 12 -10.24 -4.67 -6.36
CA ASP A 12 -11.46 -4.26 -5.64
C ASP A 12 -12.37 -5.48 -5.45
N ASP A 13 -12.04 -6.29 -4.45
CA ASP A 13 -12.77 -7.51 -4.07
C ASP A 13 -12.79 -7.63 -2.53
N ALA A 14 -13.24 -8.74 -2.00
CA ALA A 14 -13.34 -8.98 -0.56
C ALA A 14 -12.04 -8.61 0.18
N GLY A 15 -12.17 -7.85 1.23
CA GLY A 15 -11.05 -7.39 2.06
C GLY A 15 -10.50 -6.01 1.70
N CYS A 16 -10.83 -5.45 0.55
CA CYS A 16 -10.37 -4.13 0.14
C CYS A 16 -11.04 -3.01 0.91
N ALA A 17 -10.26 -1.97 1.20
CA ALA A 17 -10.73 -0.69 1.74
C ALA A 17 -10.19 0.45 0.88
N CYS A 18 -10.88 1.60 0.90
CA CYS A 18 -10.41 2.86 0.29
C CYS A 18 -10.12 2.81 -1.24
N THR A 19 -10.67 1.84 -1.97
CA THR A 19 -10.46 1.71 -3.42
C THR A 19 -10.95 2.93 -4.19
N PHE A 20 -11.98 3.64 -3.70
CA PHE A 20 -12.49 4.86 -4.31
C PHE A 20 -11.46 6.01 -4.24
N ASP A 21 -10.82 6.22 -3.09
CA ASP A 21 -9.81 7.26 -2.91
C ASP A 21 -8.59 6.98 -3.78
N LEU A 22 -8.15 5.73 -3.82
CA LEU A 22 -7.05 5.30 -4.68
C LEU A 22 -7.39 5.51 -6.17
N LEU A 23 -8.59 5.14 -6.61
CA LEU A 23 -9.05 5.36 -7.99
C LEU A 23 -9.02 6.85 -8.36
N ARG A 24 -9.50 7.71 -7.47
CA ARG A 24 -9.52 9.17 -7.63
C ARG A 24 -8.11 9.74 -7.75
N VAL A 25 -7.22 9.37 -6.83
CA VAL A 25 -5.84 9.90 -6.78
C VAL A 25 -5.03 9.42 -7.97
N LEU A 26 -5.10 8.15 -8.32
CA LEU A 26 -4.41 7.60 -9.50
C LEU A 26 -5.00 8.17 -10.81
N GLY A 27 -6.32 8.31 -10.90
CA GLY A 27 -6.98 8.92 -12.05
C GLY A 27 -6.53 10.36 -12.27
N ASN A 28 -6.37 11.15 -11.21
CA ASN A 28 -5.85 12.53 -11.30
C ASN A 28 -4.39 12.59 -11.75
N TYR A 29 -3.55 11.65 -11.31
CA TYR A 29 -2.13 11.63 -11.66
C TYR A 29 -1.88 11.09 -13.07
N PHE A 30 -2.53 10.00 -13.43
CA PHE A 30 -2.27 9.25 -14.66
C PHE A 30 -3.18 9.66 -15.83
N GLY A 31 -4.40 10.14 -15.56
CA GLY A 31 -5.36 10.55 -16.59
C GLY A 31 -4.81 11.57 -17.59
N PRO A 32 -4.13 12.66 -17.16
CA PRO A 32 -3.48 13.61 -18.07
C PRO A 32 -2.38 12.99 -18.95
N LYS A 33 -1.85 11.84 -18.56
CA LYS A 33 -0.82 11.07 -19.30
C LYS A 33 -1.44 10.05 -20.27
N GLY A 34 -2.78 10.00 -20.37
CA GLY A 34 -3.51 9.02 -21.20
C GLY A 34 -3.48 7.60 -20.65
N ILE A 35 -3.31 7.44 -19.32
CA ILE A 35 -3.32 6.16 -18.63
C ILE A 35 -4.55 6.15 -17.71
N PHE A 36 -5.40 5.13 -17.83
CA PHE A 36 -6.67 5.06 -17.14
C PHE A 36 -6.63 4.06 -15.99
N ALA A 37 -7.18 4.45 -14.84
CA ALA A 37 -7.32 3.60 -13.68
C ALA A 37 -8.69 2.91 -13.69
N GLU A 38 -8.71 1.59 -13.55
CA GLU A 38 -9.90 0.75 -13.57
C GLU A 38 -9.86 -0.22 -12.38
N ARG A 39 -11.03 -0.68 -11.94
CA ARG A 39 -11.11 -1.74 -10.92
C ARG A 39 -11.00 -3.11 -11.55
N THR A 40 -10.46 -4.06 -10.79
CA THR A 40 -10.36 -5.46 -11.17
C THR A 40 -10.65 -6.36 -9.97
N THR A 41 -11.21 -7.53 -10.22
CA THR A 41 -11.52 -8.54 -9.19
C THR A 41 -10.59 -9.73 -9.29
N ALA A 42 -10.60 -10.61 -8.28
CA ALA A 42 -9.88 -11.88 -8.34
C ALA A 42 -10.34 -12.73 -9.55
N ASP A 43 -11.63 -12.73 -9.84
CA ASP A 43 -12.18 -13.46 -10.99
C ASP A 43 -11.69 -12.89 -12.33
N ASP A 44 -11.54 -11.58 -12.46
CA ASP A 44 -10.98 -10.95 -13.66
C ASP A 44 -9.51 -11.36 -13.86
N ILE A 45 -8.72 -11.35 -12.78
CA ILE A 45 -7.32 -11.78 -12.81
C ILE A 45 -7.20 -13.26 -13.15
N ILE A 46 -8.01 -14.13 -12.51
CA ILE A 46 -7.89 -15.58 -12.63
C ILE A 46 -8.48 -16.08 -13.95
N LYS A 47 -9.65 -15.57 -14.38
CA LYS A 47 -10.47 -16.14 -15.43
C LYS A 47 -10.50 -15.34 -16.75
N LYS A 48 -10.22 -14.01 -16.69
CA LYS A 48 -10.42 -13.10 -17.83
C LYS A 48 -9.15 -12.46 -18.37
N ASP A 49 -7.98 -12.95 -17.95
CA ASP A 49 -6.67 -12.43 -18.37
C ASP A 49 -6.53 -10.91 -18.23
N ALA A 50 -7.03 -10.37 -17.10
CA ALA A 50 -7.01 -8.93 -16.84
C ALA A 50 -5.58 -8.35 -16.82
N LEU A 51 -4.59 -9.14 -16.35
CA LEU A 51 -3.18 -8.73 -16.27
C LEU A 51 -2.44 -8.97 -17.61
N ASN A 52 -2.81 -8.22 -18.62
CA ASN A 52 -2.25 -8.31 -19.96
C ASN A 52 -1.21 -7.20 -20.26
N GLU A 53 -0.70 -7.17 -21.49
CA GLU A 53 0.35 -6.24 -21.93
C GLU A 53 -0.04 -4.76 -21.92
N GLU A 54 -1.33 -4.42 -21.84
CA GLU A 54 -1.83 -3.03 -21.76
C GLU A 54 -1.75 -2.47 -20.33
N VAL A 55 -1.59 -3.35 -19.32
CA VAL A 55 -1.56 -2.95 -17.92
C VAL A 55 -0.16 -2.48 -17.54
N LEU A 56 -0.07 -1.25 -17.04
CA LEU A 56 1.16 -0.65 -16.52
C LEU A 56 1.43 -1.13 -15.10
N ALA A 57 0.43 -1.04 -14.23
CA ALA A 57 0.54 -1.41 -12.83
C ALA A 57 -0.74 -2.06 -12.28
N LEU A 58 -0.57 -3.03 -11.39
CA LEU A 58 -1.61 -3.58 -10.53
C LEU A 58 -1.42 -3.01 -9.12
N PHE A 59 -2.41 -2.30 -8.61
CA PHE A 59 -2.48 -1.84 -7.23
C PHE A 59 -3.31 -2.80 -6.38
N ILE A 60 -2.74 -3.28 -5.30
CA ILE A 60 -3.45 -4.00 -4.23
C ILE A 60 -3.56 -3.06 -3.03
N PRO A 61 -4.76 -2.55 -2.71
CA PRO A 61 -4.97 -1.50 -1.73
C PRO A 61 -4.82 -1.96 -0.29
N GLY A 62 -5.06 -1.04 0.64
CA GLY A 62 -5.23 -1.33 2.06
C GLY A 62 -6.51 -2.12 2.35
N GLY A 63 -6.62 -2.67 3.57
CA GLY A 63 -7.75 -3.48 4.01
C GLY A 63 -7.31 -4.69 4.83
N ALA A 64 -7.65 -5.92 4.40
CA ALA A 64 -7.26 -7.16 5.06
C ALA A 64 -6.62 -8.15 4.08
N ALA A 65 -5.39 -8.59 4.37
CA ALA A 65 -4.62 -9.45 3.48
C ALA A 65 -5.18 -10.89 3.39
N THR A 66 -5.75 -11.42 4.46
CA THR A 66 -6.31 -12.78 4.48
C THR A 66 -7.41 -13.01 3.43
N PRO A 67 -8.42 -12.12 3.27
CA PRO A 67 -9.36 -12.22 2.17
C PRO A 67 -8.72 -12.19 0.77
N TYR A 68 -7.62 -11.42 0.56
CA TYR A 68 -6.89 -11.42 -0.72
C TYR A 68 -6.35 -12.81 -1.03
N MET A 69 -5.69 -13.45 -0.05
CA MET A 69 -5.16 -14.81 -0.18
C MET A 69 -6.27 -15.81 -0.51
N GLN A 70 -7.44 -15.70 0.18
CA GLN A 70 -8.58 -16.60 -0.02
C GLN A 70 -9.22 -16.46 -1.41
N LYS A 71 -9.24 -15.26 -1.98
CA LYS A 71 -9.82 -14.97 -3.28
C LYS A 71 -8.87 -15.26 -4.44
N LEU A 72 -7.65 -14.76 -4.37
CA LEU A 72 -6.65 -14.92 -5.44
C LEU A 72 -6.08 -16.33 -5.48
N LYS A 73 -5.85 -16.96 -4.33
CA LYS A 73 -5.33 -18.34 -4.22
C LYS A 73 -4.02 -18.49 -4.99
N THR A 74 -3.55 -19.73 -5.13
CA THR A 74 -2.31 -20.04 -5.84
C THR A 74 -2.33 -19.58 -7.29
N LEU A 75 -3.47 -19.72 -7.99
CA LEU A 75 -3.55 -19.37 -9.41
C LEU A 75 -3.51 -17.84 -9.63
N GLY A 76 -4.21 -17.08 -8.80
CA GLY A 76 -4.14 -15.60 -8.86
C GLY A 76 -2.74 -15.09 -8.51
N ASN A 77 -2.10 -15.68 -7.47
CA ASN A 77 -0.72 -15.37 -7.11
C ASN A 77 0.23 -15.62 -8.28
N GLN A 78 0.13 -16.79 -8.94
CA GLN A 78 0.96 -17.12 -10.07
C GLN A 78 0.77 -16.12 -11.22
N LYS A 79 -0.47 -15.76 -11.57
CA LYS A 79 -0.75 -14.76 -12.62
C LYS A 79 -0.18 -13.38 -12.29
N ILE A 80 -0.25 -12.97 -11.02
CA ILE A 80 0.35 -11.70 -10.59
C ILE A 80 1.88 -11.77 -10.71
N CYS A 81 2.51 -12.85 -10.25
CA CYS A 81 3.95 -13.05 -10.36
C CYS A 81 4.41 -13.07 -11.83
N ASP A 82 3.71 -13.81 -12.71
CA ASP A 82 4.00 -13.88 -14.13
C ASP A 82 3.88 -12.52 -14.82
N TYR A 83 2.83 -11.75 -14.47
CA TYR A 83 2.63 -10.40 -14.98
C TYR A 83 3.78 -9.46 -14.57
N VAL A 84 4.20 -9.51 -13.30
CA VAL A 84 5.32 -8.69 -12.84
C VAL A 84 6.61 -9.16 -13.51
N ALA A 85 6.88 -10.47 -13.56
CA ALA A 85 8.06 -11.02 -14.20
C ALA A 85 8.14 -10.66 -15.71
N ALA A 86 7.01 -10.53 -16.40
CA ALA A 86 6.92 -10.07 -17.79
C ALA A 86 7.13 -8.56 -17.97
N GLY A 87 7.29 -7.79 -16.89
CA GLY A 87 7.59 -6.36 -16.93
C GLY A 87 6.47 -5.47 -16.40
N GLY A 88 5.40 -6.01 -15.79
CA GLY A 88 4.38 -5.26 -15.07
C GLY A 88 4.90 -4.70 -13.75
N VAL A 89 4.13 -3.82 -13.14
CA VAL A 89 4.41 -3.28 -11.81
C VAL A 89 3.33 -3.76 -10.83
N TYR A 90 3.76 -4.34 -9.72
CA TYR A 90 2.93 -4.56 -8.54
C TYR A 90 3.09 -3.39 -7.59
N PHE A 91 2.01 -2.84 -7.08
CA PHE A 91 2.03 -1.84 -6.03
C PHE A 91 1.11 -2.23 -4.88
N GLY A 92 1.69 -2.64 -3.74
CA GLY A 92 0.94 -3.01 -2.54
C GLY A 92 0.92 -1.89 -1.50
N ILE A 93 -0.27 -1.55 -0.97
CA ILE A 93 -0.45 -0.54 0.08
C ILE A 93 -0.97 -1.23 1.33
N CYS A 94 -0.38 -0.99 2.50
CA CYS A 94 -0.83 -1.52 3.79
C CYS A 94 -1.10 -3.04 3.74
N ALA A 95 -2.35 -3.49 3.65
CA ALA A 95 -2.68 -4.90 3.48
C ALA A 95 -2.08 -5.51 2.21
N GLY A 96 -2.03 -4.75 1.11
CA GLY A 96 -1.34 -5.15 -0.12
C GLY A 96 0.17 -5.27 0.06
N ALA A 97 0.77 -4.49 0.96
CA ALA A 97 2.18 -4.60 1.31
C ALA A 97 2.45 -5.87 2.15
N TYR A 98 1.60 -6.17 3.13
CA TYR A 98 1.66 -7.45 3.85
C TYR A 98 1.55 -8.65 2.90
N TYR A 99 0.56 -8.61 1.99
CA TYR A 99 0.31 -9.68 1.05
C TYR A 99 1.47 -9.96 0.07
N ALA A 100 2.24 -8.94 -0.28
CA ALA A 100 3.40 -9.07 -1.16
C ALA A 100 4.63 -9.68 -0.49
N CYS A 101 4.74 -9.57 0.83
CA CYS A 101 5.89 -10.06 1.60
C CYS A 101 5.85 -11.58 1.79
N ARG A 102 7.03 -12.16 2.02
CA ARG A 102 7.16 -13.58 2.29
C ARG A 102 6.51 -13.99 3.62
N HIS A 103 6.75 -13.20 4.66
CA HIS A 103 6.30 -13.48 6.02
C HIS A 103 5.55 -12.31 6.62
N VAL A 104 4.52 -12.58 7.39
CA VAL A 104 3.72 -11.59 8.09
C VAL A 104 3.62 -11.92 9.56
N SER A 105 3.86 -10.91 10.40
CA SER A 105 3.48 -10.91 11.81
C SER A 105 2.63 -9.69 12.09
N PHE A 106 1.49 -9.88 12.72
CA PHE A 106 0.55 -8.80 13.02
C PHE A 106 0.06 -8.91 14.45
N GLU A 107 0.07 -7.79 15.22
CA GLU A 107 -0.39 -7.70 16.61
C GLU A 107 0.13 -8.80 17.54
N LYS A 108 1.39 -9.24 17.41
CA LYS A 108 2.00 -10.37 18.12
C LYS A 108 1.88 -10.31 19.65
N ASP A 109 1.79 -9.13 20.22
CA ASP A 109 1.71 -8.89 21.65
C ASP A 109 0.28 -8.92 22.19
N ILE A 110 -0.71 -9.22 21.36
CA ILE A 110 -2.12 -9.37 21.73
C ILE A 110 -2.61 -10.75 21.25
N PRO A 111 -2.68 -11.76 22.12
CA PRO A 111 -2.96 -13.14 21.71
C PRO A 111 -4.22 -13.31 20.85
N GLU A 112 -5.27 -12.52 21.12
CA GLU A 112 -6.56 -12.59 20.42
C GLU A 112 -6.51 -12.00 19.01
N LEU A 113 -5.49 -11.18 18.72
CA LEU A 113 -5.29 -10.52 17.42
C LEU A 113 -4.06 -11.03 16.67
N ALA A 114 -3.20 -11.78 17.38
CA ALA A 114 -1.92 -12.23 16.86
C ALA A 114 -2.09 -13.09 15.62
N LEU A 115 -1.40 -12.69 14.56
CA LEU A 115 -1.35 -13.44 13.29
C LEU A 115 0.11 -13.61 12.88
N GLU A 116 0.49 -14.85 12.61
CA GLU A 116 1.75 -15.19 11.93
C GLU A 116 1.45 -16.13 10.77
N GLN A 117 1.88 -15.76 9.59
CA GLN A 117 1.64 -16.57 8.40
C GLN A 117 2.63 -16.26 7.28
N GLU A 118 2.79 -17.24 6.38
CA GLU A 118 3.41 -17.01 5.08
C GLU A 118 2.34 -16.51 4.08
N CYS A 119 2.73 -15.50 3.27
CA CYS A 119 1.89 -14.99 2.20
C CYS A 119 2.40 -15.56 0.88
N GLY A 120 1.63 -16.35 0.19
CA GLY A 120 2.09 -17.09 -0.99
C GLY A 120 2.40 -16.24 -2.26
N LEU A 121 2.39 -14.90 -2.19
CA LEU A 121 2.74 -14.04 -3.34
C LEU A 121 4.26 -13.85 -3.48
N ASN A 122 4.98 -13.63 -2.38
CA ASN A 122 6.46 -13.57 -2.30
C ASN A 122 7.13 -12.66 -3.34
N LEU A 123 6.53 -11.52 -3.67
CA LEU A 123 7.15 -10.52 -4.55
C LEU A 123 8.23 -9.71 -3.83
N ILE A 124 8.11 -9.57 -2.50
CA ILE A 124 9.05 -8.88 -1.62
C ILE A 124 9.64 -9.88 -0.64
N GLU A 125 10.95 -10.07 -0.70
CA GLU A 125 11.69 -10.93 0.23
C GLU A 125 11.98 -10.14 1.51
N ALA A 126 10.97 -10.05 2.37
CA ALA A 126 11.04 -9.38 3.66
C ALA A 126 9.99 -9.96 4.62
N HIS A 127 10.18 -9.68 5.91
CA HIS A 127 9.19 -9.93 6.95
C HIS A 127 8.40 -8.63 7.22
N ALA A 128 7.10 -8.64 6.95
CA ALA A 128 6.20 -7.53 7.24
C ALA A 128 5.69 -7.64 8.68
N VAL A 129 6.11 -6.74 9.55
CA VAL A 129 5.80 -6.76 10.99
C VAL A 129 4.92 -5.58 11.35
N GLY A 130 3.70 -5.81 11.81
CA GLY A 130 2.74 -4.78 12.25
C GLY A 130 2.10 -5.13 13.59
N THR A 131 1.48 -4.18 14.27
CA THR A 131 1.45 -2.76 13.92
C THR A 131 2.50 -1.98 14.72
N LEU A 132 2.79 -0.75 14.29
CA LEU A 132 3.70 0.16 15.01
C LEU A 132 2.93 0.98 16.08
N LYS A 133 1.96 0.35 16.76
CA LYS A 133 1.13 1.04 17.75
C LYS A 133 1.92 1.65 18.89
N LYS A 134 3.02 1.00 19.32
CA LYS A 134 3.88 1.50 20.40
C LYS A 134 4.69 2.72 19.96
N ASP A 135 5.19 2.73 18.72
CA ASP A 135 5.98 3.83 18.17
C ASP A 135 5.13 5.09 18.01
N PHE A 136 3.86 4.94 17.66
CA PHE A 136 2.97 6.06 17.36
C PHE A 136 1.91 6.33 18.42
N GLY A 137 1.92 5.61 19.56
CA GLY A 137 0.98 5.79 20.65
C GLY A 137 -0.47 5.45 20.26
N LEU A 138 -0.69 4.40 19.48
CA LEU A 138 -1.98 4.02 18.91
C LEU A 138 -2.64 2.87 19.67
N ALA A 139 -3.97 2.77 19.54
CA ALA A 139 -4.72 1.61 20.00
C ALA A 139 -4.36 0.34 19.19
N PRO A 140 -4.56 -0.86 19.78
CA PRO A 140 -4.50 -2.12 19.05
C PRO A 140 -5.40 -2.11 17.79
N TYR A 141 -4.99 -2.84 16.78
CA TYR A 141 -5.73 -2.89 15.52
C TYR A 141 -6.64 -4.11 15.46
N ASP A 142 -7.77 -4.03 16.16
CA ASP A 142 -8.86 -5.02 16.09
C ASP A 142 -9.77 -4.78 14.88
N ARG A 143 -9.92 -3.52 14.50
CA ARG A 143 -10.72 -3.03 13.37
C ARG A 143 -10.25 -1.63 12.97
N PRO A 144 -10.49 -1.18 11.72
CA PRO A 144 -10.09 0.15 11.29
C PRO A 144 -10.90 1.23 12.01
N THR A 145 -10.21 2.06 12.80
CA THR A 145 -10.77 3.23 13.51
C THR A 145 -9.76 4.37 13.53
N ALA A 146 -10.21 5.58 13.80
CA ALA A 146 -9.29 6.70 13.97
C ALA A 146 -8.37 6.55 15.20
N ALA A 147 -8.66 5.64 16.15
CA ALA A 147 -7.82 5.38 17.32
C ALA A 147 -6.52 4.64 16.98
N ASN A 148 -6.50 3.90 15.87
CA ASN A 148 -5.33 3.18 15.38
C ASN A 148 -4.77 3.78 14.07
N ALA A 149 -5.07 5.08 13.85
CA ALA A 149 -4.59 5.86 12.72
C ALA A 149 -3.86 7.13 13.17
N ALA A 150 -2.77 7.50 12.52
CA ALA A 150 -2.03 8.74 12.78
C ALA A 150 -1.39 9.30 11.52
N ILE A 151 -1.19 10.61 11.49
CA ILE A 151 -0.27 11.22 10.51
C ILE A 151 1.14 11.08 11.06
N VAL A 152 1.94 10.30 10.35
CA VAL A 152 3.35 10.02 10.66
C VAL A 152 4.26 10.66 9.62
N LYS A 153 5.55 10.73 9.92
CA LYS A 153 6.55 11.18 8.95
C LYS A 153 7.27 9.97 8.36
N VAL A 154 7.42 9.98 7.06
CA VAL A 154 8.37 9.09 6.36
C VAL A 154 9.44 9.93 5.70
N ARG A 155 10.71 9.48 5.78
CA ARG A 155 11.83 10.13 5.14
C ARG A 155 12.22 9.35 3.88
N TRP A 156 12.19 10.05 2.73
CA TRP A 156 12.67 9.51 1.47
C TRP A 156 14.19 9.41 1.48
N ILE A 157 14.74 8.22 1.20
CA ILE A 157 16.17 7.97 1.39
C ILE A 157 17.03 8.76 0.41
N ALA A 158 16.62 8.89 -0.85
CA ALA A 158 17.45 9.47 -1.90
C ALA A 158 17.76 10.96 -1.72
N ASP A 159 16.90 11.74 -1.05
CA ASP A 159 17.09 13.17 -0.85
C ASP A 159 16.92 13.62 0.62
N GLY A 160 16.55 12.72 1.52
CA GLY A 160 16.35 13.01 2.94
C GLY A 160 15.06 13.81 3.25
N GLU A 161 14.20 14.09 2.26
CA GLU A 161 12.97 14.87 2.46
C GLU A 161 11.96 14.08 3.31
N GLU A 162 11.38 14.76 4.32
CA GLU A 162 10.33 14.18 5.16
C GLU A 162 8.93 14.50 4.63
N HIS A 163 8.07 13.50 4.61
CA HIS A 163 6.70 13.60 4.14
C HIS A 163 5.73 13.14 5.22
N GLY A 164 4.74 13.99 5.55
CA GLY A 164 3.65 13.61 6.45
C GLY A 164 2.58 12.83 5.69
N VAL A 165 2.21 11.66 6.18
CA VAL A 165 1.30 10.72 5.50
C VAL A 165 0.50 9.91 6.51
N LEU A 166 -0.67 9.41 6.13
CA LEU A 166 -1.47 8.58 7.00
C LEU A 166 -0.81 7.21 7.22
N TYR A 167 -0.65 6.84 8.47
CA TYR A 167 -0.42 5.48 8.94
C TYR A 167 -1.72 4.90 9.48
N HIS A 168 -2.09 3.69 9.07
CA HIS A 168 -3.29 3.01 9.54
C HIS A 168 -3.12 1.49 9.50
N GLY A 169 -2.32 0.96 10.43
CA GLY A 169 -2.11 -0.48 10.60
C GLY A 169 -1.12 -1.15 9.65
N GLY A 170 -0.38 -0.38 8.85
CA GLY A 170 0.63 -0.95 7.95
C GLY A 170 1.85 -1.52 8.68
N PRO A 171 2.71 -2.30 7.99
CA PRO A 171 3.91 -2.90 8.56
C PRO A 171 5.09 -1.93 8.68
N LYS A 172 6.11 -2.33 9.41
CA LYS A 172 7.51 -2.10 9.09
C LYS A 172 8.06 -3.34 8.38
N PHE A 173 9.18 -3.19 7.67
CA PHE A 173 9.81 -4.32 7.00
C PHE A 173 11.10 -4.69 7.70
N GLU A 174 11.24 -5.97 8.06
CA GLU A 174 12.43 -6.57 8.66
C GLU A 174 13.02 -7.61 7.70
N ASP A 175 14.27 -8.00 7.89
CA ASP A 175 14.97 -9.03 7.10
C ASP A 175 14.87 -8.79 5.57
N VAL A 176 14.98 -7.52 5.17
CA VAL A 176 14.84 -7.08 3.78
C VAL A 176 15.98 -7.62 2.93
N GLN A 177 15.68 -8.39 1.88
CA GLN A 177 16.64 -8.92 0.92
C GLN A 177 16.29 -8.49 -0.50
N GLU A 178 17.31 -8.20 -1.31
CA GLU A 178 17.16 -7.87 -2.75
C GLU A 178 16.18 -6.72 -3.05
N ALA A 179 15.88 -5.86 -2.07
CA ALA A 179 14.97 -4.73 -2.24
C ALA A 179 15.66 -3.41 -1.84
N GLU A 180 15.37 -2.36 -2.60
CA GLU A 180 15.76 -0.98 -2.27
C GLU A 180 14.81 -0.44 -1.20
N VAL A 181 15.36 0.13 -0.12
CA VAL A 181 14.59 0.92 0.84
C VAL A 181 14.40 2.32 0.27
N LEU A 182 13.16 2.66 -0.11
CA LEU A 182 12.84 3.97 -0.66
C LEU A 182 12.55 5.00 0.43
N ALA A 183 11.88 4.58 1.52
CA ALA A 183 11.59 5.46 2.65
C ALA A 183 11.58 4.68 3.97
N VAL A 184 11.87 5.39 5.05
CA VAL A 184 11.84 4.89 6.43
C VAL A 184 10.84 5.68 7.27
N TYR A 185 10.34 5.11 8.36
CA TYR A 185 9.53 5.82 9.35
C TYR A 185 10.41 6.77 10.17
N ALA A 186 10.38 8.07 9.84
CA ALA A 186 11.13 9.08 10.57
C ALA A 186 10.58 9.24 11.99
N GLY A 187 11.45 9.09 13.00
CA GLY A 187 11.09 9.22 14.41
C GLY A 187 10.52 7.96 15.07
N ALA A 188 10.29 6.87 14.35
CA ALA A 188 10.08 5.57 14.97
C ALA A 188 11.41 4.97 15.45
N ALA A 189 11.36 4.08 16.43
CA ALA A 189 12.57 3.48 16.99
C ALA A 189 13.37 2.70 15.92
N GLY A 190 14.60 3.11 15.68
CA GLY A 190 15.48 2.51 14.67
C GLY A 190 15.13 2.88 13.23
N GLU A 191 14.18 3.78 13.01
CA GLU A 191 13.73 4.24 11.68
C GLU A 191 13.55 3.10 10.66
N PRO A 192 12.67 2.15 10.95
CA PRO A 192 12.52 0.97 10.10
C PRO A 192 11.98 1.32 8.71
N PRO A 193 12.25 0.48 7.69
CA PRO A 193 11.71 0.65 6.35
C PRO A 193 10.18 0.74 6.32
N ALA A 194 9.66 1.73 5.58
CA ALA A 194 8.24 1.99 5.36
C ALA A 194 7.82 1.79 3.89
N VAL A 195 8.77 1.93 2.96
CA VAL A 195 8.53 1.73 1.52
C VAL A 195 9.71 0.98 0.92
N LEU A 196 9.39 -0.09 0.19
CA LEU A 196 10.38 -0.90 -0.51
C LEU A 196 10.09 -0.97 -2.00
N ALA A 197 11.13 -1.17 -2.80
CA ALA A 197 11.02 -1.55 -4.21
C ALA A 197 11.98 -2.69 -4.53
N ARG A 198 11.48 -3.74 -5.19
CA ARG A 198 12.29 -4.90 -5.61
C ARG A 198 12.10 -5.17 -7.10
N PRO A 199 13.17 -5.22 -7.90
CA PRO A 199 13.10 -5.77 -9.24
C PRO A 199 12.63 -7.23 -9.19
N TYR A 200 11.67 -7.60 -10.04
CA TYR A 200 11.17 -8.96 -10.12
C TYR A 200 11.03 -9.37 -11.59
N GLY A 201 11.92 -10.21 -12.06
CA GLY A 201 12.05 -10.50 -13.50
C GLY A 201 12.34 -9.24 -14.30
N LYS A 202 11.46 -8.88 -15.25
CA LYS A 202 11.55 -7.63 -16.01
C LYS A 202 10.75 -6.48 -15.39
N GLY A 203 10.00 -6.76 -14.34
CA GLY A 203 9.09 -5.82 -13.68
C GLY A 203 9.61 -5.29 -12.36
N LEU A 204 8.68 -4.76 -11.55
CA LEU A 204 8.96 -4.15 -10.27
C LEU A 204 7.84 -4.45 -9.28
N ALA A 205 8.19 -4.83 -8.08
CA ALA A 205 7.29 -4.82 -6.95
C ALA A 205 7.61 -3.63 -6.05
N ILE A 206 6.60 -2.81 -5.75
CA ILE A 206 6.69 -1.69 -4.80
C ILE A 206 5.69 -1.97 -3.68
N VAL A 207 6.10 -1.74 -2.45
CA VAL A 207 5.21 -1.81 -1.29
C VAL A 207 5.33 -0.56 -0.45
N SER A 208 4.18 -0.01 -0.06
CA SER A 208 4.06 1.11 0.85
C SER A 208 3.28 0.69 2.10
N ALA A 209 3.88 0.83 3.24
CA ALA A 209 3.23 0.58 4.52
C ALA A 209 2.32 1.74 4.97
N VAL A 210 2.39 2.88 4.30
CA VAL A 210 1.63 4.11 4.58
C VAL A 210 0.69 4.44 3.43
N HIS A 211 -0.37 5.20 3.73
CA HIS A 211 -1.46 5.55 2.84
C HIS A 211 -1.23 6.93 2.20
N PHE A 212 -0.49 6.98 1.09
CA PHE A 212 -0.27 8.21 0.34
C PHE A 212 -1.52 8.69 -0.41
N GLU A 213 -2.48 7.79 -0.64
CA GLU A 213 -3.76 8.05 -1.30
C GLU A 213 -4.75 8.80 -0.41
N ASP A 214 -4.59 8.72 0.91
CA ASP A 214 -5.48 9.36 1.86
C ASP A 214 -5.13 10.84 2.03
N ASP A 215 -5.86 11.68 1.32
CA ASP A 215 -5.73 13.14 1.31
C ASP A 215 -6.76 13.82 2.25
N ILE A 216 -6.85 15.14 2.15
CA ILE A 216 -7.81 15.95 2.92
C ILE A 216 -9.26 15.48 2.69
N ILE A 217 -9.60 15.01 1.48
CA ILE A 217 -10.97 14.55 1.16
C ILE A 217 -11.27 13.27 1.93
N SER A 218 -10.34 12.30 1.89
CA SER A 218 -10.43 11.04 2.64
C SER A 218 -10.51 11.29 4.15
N MET A 219 -9.69 12.19 4.68
CA MET A 219 -9.70 12.55 6.11
C MET A 219 -11.00 13.22 6.54
N LYS A 220 -11.61 14.08 5.72
CA LYS A 220 -12.94 14.67 5.98
C LYS A 220 -14.01 13.59 6.04
N SER A 221 -13.94 12.58 5.18
CA SER A 221 -14.83 11.40 5.22
C SER A 221 -14.63 10.60 6.52
N MET A 222 -13.38 10.35 6.91
CA MET A 222 -13.05 9.67 8.16
C MET A 222 -13.65 10.39 9.38
N VAL A 223 -13.58 11.73 9.45
CA VAL A 223 -14.19 12.53 10.52
C VAL A 223 -15.71 12.33 10.58
N ARG A 224 -16.38 12.24 9.45
CA ARG A 224 -17.84 12.08 9.39
C ARG A 224 -18.31 10.69 9.87
N HIS A 225 -17.50 9.65 9.60
CA HIS A 225 -17.90 8.26 9.83
C HIS A 225 -17.33 7.65 11.11
N ASN A 226 -16.48 8.37 11.87
CA ASN A 226 -15.88 7.89 13.12
C ASN A 226 -16.42 8.62 14.35
N ALA A 227 -17.72 8.54 14.62
CA ALA A 227 -18.35 9.25 15.74
C ALA A 227 -17.68 8.96 17.10
N ALA A 228 -17.33 7.70 17.38
CA ALA A 228 -16.69 7.28 18.63
C ALA A 228 -15.26 7.84 18.82
N PHE A 229 -14.54 8.15 17.72
CA PHE A 229 -13.15 8.61 17.72
C PHE A 229 -12.99 9.94 17.00
N GLN A 230 -14.04 10.77 17.01
CA GLN A 230 -14.09 12.00 16.22
C GLN A 230 -12.97 12.99 16.58
N LYS A 231 -12.56 13.04 17.85
CA LYS A 231 -11.44 13.89 18.29
C LYS A 231 -10.14 13.49 17.59
N GLN A 232 -9.81 12.19 17.57
CA GLN A 232 -8.61 11.69 16.91
C GLN A 232 -8.67 11.88 15.38
N ALA A 233 -9.83 11.64 14.77
CA ALA A 233 -10.04 11.87 13.35
C ALA A 233 -9.83 13.35 12.97
N ARG A 234 -10.31 14.29 13.77
CA ARG A 234 -10.09 15.74 13.58
C ARG A 234 -8.61 16.13 13.73
N MET A 235 -7.93 15.58 14.73
CA MET A 235 -6.48 15.81 14.91
C MET A 235 -5.68 15.32 13.70
N ASN A 236 -6.05 14.17 13.13
CA ASN A 236 -5.43 13.67 11.91
C ASN A 236 -5.73 14.56 10.70
N LEU A 237 -6.97 15.06 10.56
CA LEU A 237 -7.33 16.03 9.52
C LEU A 237 -6.51 17.32 9.62
N GLU A 238 -6.42 17.94 10.80
CA GLU A 238 -5.62 19.15 11.02
C GLU A 238 -4.12 18.92 10.70
N LYS A 239 -3.61 17.74 10.99
CA LYS A 239 -2.22 17.39 10.65
C LYS A 239 -2.05 17.20 9.14
N ILE A 240 -2.92 16.44 8.46
CA ILE A 240 -2.76 16.21 7.03
C ILE A 240 -2.91 17.50 6.23
N GLU A 241 -3.76 18.44 6.65
CA GLU A 241 -3.86 19.76 6.02
C GLU A 241 -2.52 20.51 5.98
N LYS A 242 -1.68 20.33 7.01
CA LYS A 242 -0.32 20.90 7.05
C LYS A 242 0.68 20.16 6.18
N TYR A 243 0.45 18.88 5.96
CA TYR A 243 1.38 17.99 5.24
C TYR A 243 0.93 17.61 3.82
N ASP A 244 -0.23 18.06 3.34
CA ASP A 244 -0.78 17.58 2.06
C ASP A 244 0.15 17.83 0.87
N VAL A 245 0.83 18.98 0.84
CA VAL A 245 1.84 19.25 -0.20
C VAL A 245 2.98 18.24 -0.16
N SER A 246 3.49 17.92 1.04
CA SER A 246 4.56 16.94 1.18
C SER A 246 4.09 15.51 0.90
N ARG A 247 2.84 15.17 1.27
CA ARG A 247 2.20 13.90 0.90
C ARG A 247 2.10 13.75 -0.63
N GLN A 248 1.67 14.80 -1.33
CA GLN A 248 1.61 14.80 -2.81
C GLN A 248 2.99 14.61 -3.43
N LYS A 249 4.05 15.21 -2.87
CA LYS A 249 5.42 14.96 -3.32
C LYS A 249 5.82 13.49 -3.15
N LEU A 250 5.51 12.88 -1.99
CA LEU A 250 5.75 11.44 -1.78
C LEU A 250 5.02 10.60 -2.83
N MET A 251 3.73 10.90 -3.06
CA MET A 251 2.94 10.23 -4.09
C MET A 251 3.60 10.36 -5.46
N ASN A 252 4.03 11.57 -5.85
CA ASN A 252 4.68 11.79 -7.14
C ASN A 252 5.96 10.95 -7.28
N LYS A 253 6.83 10.92 -6.26
CA LYS A 253 8.05 10.08 -6.24
C LYS A 253 7.72 8.60 -6.44
N LEU A 254 6.66 8.11 -5.79
CA LEU A 254 6.19 6.72 -5.94
C LEU A 254 5.66 6.44 -7.35
N MET A 255 4.89 7.36 -7.92
CA MET A 255 4.32 7.19 -9.27
C MET A 255 5.41 7.33 -10.36
N GLU A 256 6.42 8.14 -10.14
CA GLU A 256 7.60 8.25 -11.03
C GLU A 256 8.35 6.91 -11.11
N LYS A 257 8.54 6.20 -9.98
CA LYS A 257 9.12 4.83 -9.98
C LYS A 257 8.36 3.83 -10.87
N ILE A 258 7.05 4.05 -11.10
CA ILE A 258 6.24 3.24 -12.01
C ILE A 258 6.47 3.66 -13.48
N CYS A 259 6.64 4.97 -13.73
CA CYS A 259 6.73 5.53 -15.09
C CYS A 259 8.10 5.37 -15.74
N ASP A 260 9.16 5.31 -14.95
CA ASP A 260 10.57 5.28 -15.41
C ASP A 260 11.02 3.92 -15.97
N ARG A 261 10.07 3.11 -16.49
CA ARG A 261 10.31 1.73 -16.95
C ARG A 261 9.98 1.48 -18.41
#